data_edfc07d3c26a65bb1a0aa9fa3aa4d133
#
_entry.id   edfc07d3c26a65bb1a0aa9fa3aa4d133
#
_cell.length_a   1.000
_cell.length_b   1.000
_cell.length_c   1.000
_cell.angle_alpha   90.00
_cell.angle_beta   90.00
_cell.angle_gamma   90.00
#
_symmetry.space_group_name_H-M   'P 1'
#
loop_
_entity.id
_entity.type
_entity.pdbx_description
1 polymer ?
#
loop_
_entity_poly.entity_id
_entity_poly.type
_entity_poly.pdbx_seq_one_letter_code
_entity_poly.pdbx_strand_id
1 'polypeptide(L)'
;MTGIPGVGKTTVLNELQDLAKQSHVHLTVLNFGTIMNEILRDLGKQMSRDDMREQDLEMQRKAQELAANEISNRAGQGIIVVDTHMFVKTGVGMWAGLPQPILQRLTPCLLVLIEAEPSQIAGRRRGDADRKREEAVLEAIKFDLEWSRATAAASAVGTGAPVKVIRNDAGTQKQAAQELFQAIRKLTGA
;
A
#
# COMPACT_ATOMS: atom_id res chain seq x y z
N MET A 1 -4.92 1.28 -0.36
CA MET A 1 -3.92 2.36 -0.51
C MET A 1 -2.53 1.75 -0.65
N THR A 2 -1.76 2.22 -1.60
CA THR A 2 -0.45 1.68 -1.94
C THR A 2 0.59 2.79 -2.13
N GLY A 3 1.83 2.43 -2.32
CA GLY A 3 2.96 3.32 -2.58
C GLY A 3 4.28 2.64 -2.19
N ILE A 4 5.37 3.04 -2.82
CA ILE A 4 6.69 2.48 -2.55
C ILE A 4 7.21 2.89 -1.15
N PRO A 5 8.17 2.16 -0.57
CA PRO A 5 8.78 2.56 0.69
C PRO A 5 9.36 3.98 0.62
N GLY A 6 9.13 4.80 1.65
CA GLY A 6 9.62 6.18 1.75
C GLY A 6 8.69 7.27 1.21
N VAL A 7 7.55 6.93 0.58
CA VAL A 7 6.55 7.94 0.16
C VAL A 7 5.75 8.54 1.34
N GLY A 8 5.85 7.98 2.54
CA GLY A 8 5.18 8.48 3.73
C GLY A 8 3.72 8.02 3.90
N LYS A 9 3.36 6.80 3.41
CA LYS A 9 2.01 6.25 3.59
C LYS A 9 1.52 6.29 5.03
N THR A 10 2.35 5.84 5.97
CA THR A 10 1.98 5.79 7.39
C THR A 10 1.57 7.16 7.95
N THR A 11 2.31 8.21 7.57
CA THR A 11 2.00 9.58 8.02
C THR A 11 0.66 10.05 7.46
N VAL A 12 0.40 9.80 6.17
CA VAL A 12 -0.88 10.13 5.53
C VAL A 12 -2.03 9.35 6.18
N LEU A 13 -1.82 8.07 6.52
CA LEU A 13 -2.85 7.25 7.18
C LEU A 13 -3.17 7.71 8.59
N ASN A 14 -2.17 8.14 9.36
CA ASN A 14 -2.39 8.69 10.70
C ASN A 14 -3.24 9.97 10.63
N GLU A 15 -2.89 10.91 9.75
CA GLU A 15 -3.67 12.13 9.52
C GLU A 15 -5.10 11.81 9.01
N LEU A 16 -5.24 10.80 8.14
CA LEU A 16 -6.56 10.34 7.66
C LEU A 16 -7.43 9.80 8.81
N GLN A 17 -6.86 9.00 9.71
CA GLN A 17 -7.59 8.48 10.86
C GLN A 17 -8.02 9.60 11.81
N ASP A 18 -7.18 10.62 11.99
CA ASP A 18 -7.53 11.78 12.81
C ASP A 18 -8.66 12.61 12.17
N LEU A 19 -8.62 12.82 10.86
CA LEU A 19 -9.71 13.47 10.12
C LEU A 19 -11.02 12.67 10.21
N ALA A 20 -10.97 11.36 10.08
CA ALA A 20 -12.14 10.50 10.19
C ALA A 20 -12.77 10.58 11.59
N LYS A 21 -11.95 10.54 12.66
CA LYS A 21 -12.40 10.71 14.05
C LYS A 21 -13.07 12.07 14.27
N GLN A 22 -12.43 13.16 13.81
CA GLN A 22 -12.98 14.52 13.93
C GLN A 22 -14.29 14.71 13.19
N SER A 23 -14.48 13.97 12.09
CA SER A 23 -15.68 14.02 11.26
C SER A 23 -16.72 12.95 11.62
N HIS A 24 -16.51 12.18 12.70
CA HIS A 24 -17.36 11.06 13.13
C HIS A 24 -17.59 9.99 12.05
N VAL A 25 -16.61 9.81 11.15
CA VAL A 25 -16.64 8.77 10.10
C VAL A 25 -15.98 7.51 10.63
N HIS A 26 -16.69 6.40 10.59
CA HIS A 26 -16.16 5.10 11.01
C HIS A 26 -15.22 4.55 9.92
N LEU A 27 -13.91 4.73 10.12
CA LEU A 27 -12.84 4.32 9.20
C LEU A 27 -11.81 3.46 9.93
N THR A 28 -11.54 2.29 9.37
CA THR A 28 -10.52 1.35 9.87
C THR A 28 -9.39 1.21 8.87
N VAL A 29 -8.15 1.31 9.35
CA VAL A 29 -6.95 1.04 8.54
C VAL A 29 -6.44 -0.35 8.87
N LEU A 30 -6.30 -1.20 7.85
CA LEU A 30 -5.76 -2.55 7.95
C LEU A 30 -4.48 -2.66 7.13
N ASN A 31 -3.39 -3.11 7.75
CA ASN A 31 -2.15 -3.39 7.02
C ASN A 31 -2.14 -4.84 6.54
N PHE A 32 -2.16 -5.01 5.21
CA PHE A 32 -2.23 -6.32 4.56
C PHE A 32 -1.08 -7.26 4.98
N GLY A 33 0.15 -6.73 5.00
CA GLY A 33 1.33 -7.51 5.38
C GLY A 33 1.32 -7.92 6.86
N THR A 34 0.74 -7.10 7.74
CA THR A 34 0.57 -7.46 9.16
C THR A 34 -0.41 -8.62 9.31
N ILE A 35 -1.55 -8.57 8.63
CA ILE A 35 -2.54 -9.66 8.64
C ILE A 35 -1.95 -10.95 8.07
N MET A 36 -1.19 -10.88 6.98
CA MET A 36 -0.47 -12.05 6.45
C MET A 36 0.48 -12.66 7.50
N ASN A 37 1.25 -11.83 8.21
CA ASN A 37 2.17 -12.28 9.26
C ASN A 37 1.43 -12.94 10.43
N GLU A 38 0.32 -12.38 10.88
CA GLU A 38 -0.52 -12.94 11.94
C GLU A 38 -1.02 -14.33 11.55
N ILE A 39 -1.56 -14.46 10.34
CA ILE A 39 -2.04 -15.75 9.81
C ILE A 39 -0.92 -16.79 9.73
N LEU A 40 0.27 -16.41 9.22
CA LEU A 40 1.40 -17.33 9.14
C LEU A 40 1.88 -17.79 10.51
N ARG A 41 1.90 -16.87 11.50
CA ARG A 41 2.23 -17.20 12.88
C ARG A 41 1.23 -18.18 13.48
N ASP A 42 -0.07 -17.99 13.26
CA ASP A 42 -1.12 -18.87 13.76
C ASP A 42 -1.06 -20.26 13.10
N LEU A 43 -0.51 -20.36 11.89
CA LEU A 43 -0.16 -21.62 11.22
C LEU A 43 1.16 -22.22 11.68
N GLY A 44 1.74 -21.73 12.78
CA GLY A 44 2.98 -22.24 13.37
C GLY A 44 4.27 -21.79 12.69
N LYS A 45 4.20 -20.75 11.85
CA LYS A 45 5.34 -20.20 11.10
C LYS A 45 5.67 -18.78 11.59
N GLN A 46 6.57 -18.69 12.58
CA GLN A 46 7.14 -17.39 12.97
C GLN A 46 8.16 -16.94 11.93
N MET A 47 7.86 -15.84 11.25
CA MET A 47 8.73 -15.26 10.23
C MET A 47 8.77 -13.74 10.35
N SER A 48 9.95 -13.14 10.07
CA SER A 48 10.05 -11.70 9.83
C SER A 48 9.41 -11.32 8.48
N ARG A 49 9.16 -10.01 8.27
CA ARG A 49 8.67 -9.52 6.97
C ARG A 49 9.66 -9.78 5.82
N ASP A 50 10.95 -9.83 6.12
CA ASP A 50 11.98 -10.08 5.13
C ASP A 50 12.05 -11.58 4.81
N ASP A 51 11.97 -12.45 5.82
CA ASP A 51 11.88 -13.90 5.62
C ASP A 51 10.65 -14.29 4.79
N MET A 52 9.53 -13.56 4.95
CA MET A 52 8.33 -13.75 4.13
C MET A 52 8.55 -13.49 2.64
N ARG A 53 9.43 -12.54 2.29
CA ARG A 53 9.76 -12.23 0.88
C ARG A 53 10.64 -13.28 0.23
N GLU A 54 11.33 -14.06 1.02
CA GLU A 54 12.22 -15.16 0.59
C GLU A 54 11.53 -16.52 0.57
N GLN A 55 10.29 -16.59 1.09
CA GLN A 55 9.52 -17.83 1.10
C GLN A 55 9.10 -18.29 -0.30
N ASP A 56 8.78 -19.60 -0.38
CA ASP A 56 8.15 -20.18 -1.55
C ASP A 56 6.91 -19.38 -1.97
N LEU A 57 6.79 -19.12 -3.26
CA LEU A 57 5.71 -18.35 -3.87
C LEU A 57 4.32 -18.93 -3.55
N GLU A 58 4.22 -20.25 -3.40
CA GLU A 58 2.96 -20.90 -3.05
C GLU A 58 2.49 -20.51 -1.65
N MET A 59 3.40 -20.49 -0.68
CA MET A 59 3.09 -20.04 0.68
C MET A 59 2.69 -18.57 0.72
N GLN A 60 3.40 -17.72 -0.01
CA GLN A 60 3.06 -16.30 -0.10
C GLN A 60 1.66 -16.10 -0.71
N ARG A 61 1.32 -16.84 -1.77
CA ARG A 61 -0.03 -16.82 -2.37
C ARG A 61 -1.09 -17.26 -1.35
N LYS A 62 -0.84 -18.33 -0.63
CA LYS A 62 -1.75 -18.82 0.41
C LYS A 62 -1.98 -17.79 1.50
N ALA A 63 -0.92 -17.15 1.99
CA ALA A 63 -1.02 -16.10 2.99
C ALA A 63 -1.80 -14.88 2.45
N GLN A 64 -1.59 -14.48 1.19
CA GLN A 64 -2.37 -13.41 0.54
C GLN A 64 -3.86 -13.76 0.45
N GLU A 65 -4.21 -14.97 0.05
CA GLU A 65 -5.61 -15.43 -0.03
C GLU A 65 -6.30 -15.39 1.32
N LEU A 66 -5.65 -15.91 2.36
CA LEU A 66 -6.21 -15.90 3.71
C LEU A 66 -6.36 -14.48 4.26
N ALA A 67 -5.38 -13.61 4.03
CA ALA A 67 -5.46 -12.20 4.43
C ALA A 67 -6.59 -11.46 3.70
N ALA A 68 -6.76 -11.70 2.40
CA ALA A 68 -7.84 -11.11 1.65
C ALA A 68 -9.23 -11.58 2.15
N ASN A 69 -9.36 -12.87 2.50
CA ASN A 69 -10.58 -13.41 3.11
C ASN A 69 -10.89 -12.72 4.44
N GLU A 70 -9.89 -12.61 5.32
CA GLU A 70 -10.05 -11.98 6.62
C GLU A 70 -10.48 -10.51 6.50
N ILE A 71 -9.88 -9.77 5.57
CA ILE A 71 -10.27 -8.38 5.30
C ILE A 71 -11.69 -8.29 4.73
N SER A 72 -12.04 -9.17 3.79
CA SER A 72 -13.37 -9.19 3.18
C SER A 72 -14.47 -9.54 4.20
N ASN A 73 -14.18 -10.41 5.16
CA ASN A 73 -15.10 -10.73 6.25
C ASN A 73 -15.39 -9.54 7.18
N ARG A 74 -14.49 -8.57 7.22
CA ARG A 74 -14.69 -7.29 7.96
C ARG A 74 -15.43 -6.25 7.13
N ALA A 75 -15.69 -6.50 5.83
CA ALA A 75 -16.46 -5.61 4.97
C ALA A 75 -17.90 -5.48 5.50
N GLY A 76 -18.44 -4.26 5.43
CA GLY A 76 -19.77 -3.94 6.00
C GLY A 76 -19.73 -3.30 7.40
N GLN A 77 -18.57 -3.27 8.05
CA GLN A 77 -18.37 -2.59 9.35
C GLN A 77 -17.95 -1.13 9.20
N GLY A 78 -18.14 -0.50 8.04
CA GLY A 78 -17.73 0.86 7.74
C GLY A 78 -16.69 0.93 6.62
N ILE A 79 -15.91 2.00 6.59
CA ILE A 79 -14.89 2.23 5.57
C ILE A 79 -13.61 1.50 5.98
N ILE A 80 -13.14 0.60 5.12
CA ILE A 80 -11.86 -0.09 5.31
C ILE A 80 -10.84 0.46 4.33
N VAL A 81 -9.71 0.94 4.86
CA VAL A 81 -8.54 1.32 4.08
C VAL A 81 -7.46 0.25 4.25
N VAL A 82 -7.19 -0.48 3.19
CA VAL A 82 -6.14 -1.51 3.19
C VAL A 82 -4.80 -0.87 2.80
N ASP A 83 -3.84 -0.82 3.74
CA ASP A 83 -2.46 -0.40 3.48
C ASP A 83 -1.63 -1.58 2.98
N THR A 84 -1.06 -1.44 1.79
CA THR A 84 -0.30 -2.51 1.13
C THR A 84 0.71 -1.95 0.13
N HIS A 85 1.33 -2.85 -0.64
CA HIS A 85 2.20 -2.52 -1.77
C HIS A 85 1.63 -3.09 -3.06
N MET A 86 1.76 -2.36 -4.19
CA MET A 86 1.39 -2.89 -5.51
C MET A 86 2.28 -4.05 -5.93
N PHE A 87 3.55 -3.98 -5.58
CA PHE A 87 4.52 -5.04 -5.82
C PHE A 87 5.56 -5.09 -4.71
N VAL A 88 6.27 -6.20 -4.62
CA VAL A 88 7.43 -6.40 -3.76
C VAL A 88 8.59 -6.93 -4.58
N LYS A 89 9.81 -6.50 -4.26
CA LYS A 89 11.03 -7.06 -4.85
C LYS A 89 11.36 -8.37 -4.16
N THR A 90 11.59 -9.40 -4.95
CA THR A 90 12.00 -10.74 -4.48
C THR A 90 13.27 -11.16 -5.23
N GLY A 91 13.90 -12.24 -4.81
CA GLY A 91 15.07 -12.80 -5.49
C GLY A 91 14.81 -13.21 -6.93
N VAL A 92 13.55 -13.48 -7.30
CA VAL A 92 13.14 -13.86 -8.67
C VAL A 92 12.57 -12.70 -9.49
N GLY A 93 12.48 -11.48 -8.91
CA GLY A 93 12.01 -10.29 -9.62
C GLY A 93 10.91 -9.53 -8.90
N MET A 94 10.13 -8.76 -9.68
CA MET A 94 9.01 -7.95 -9.17
C MET A 94 7.76 -8.83 -9.04
N TRP A 95 7.29 -9.01 -7.81
CA TRP A 95 6.12 -9.82 -7.53
C TRP A 95 4.92 -8.96 -7.15
N ALA A 96 3.74 -9.30 -7.67
CA ALA A 96 2.51 -8.56 -7.38
C ALA A 96 2.13 -8.68 -5.90
N GLY A 97 2.07 -7.55 -5.21
CA GLY A 97 1.58 -7.48 -3.83
C GLY A 97 0.07 -7.68 -3.73
N LEU A 98 -0.65 -7.29 -4.81
CA LEU A 98 -2.09 -7.49 -4.97
C LEU A 98 -2.36 -8.15 -6.34
N PRO A 99 -2.17 -9.46 -6.50
CA PRO A 99 -2.53 -10.15 -7.74
C PRO A 99 -4.05 -10.11 -7.97
N GLN A 100 -4.47 -10.30 -9.23
CA GLN A 100 -5.87 -10.17 -9.63
C GLN A 100 -6.87 -10.97 -8.78
N PRO A 101 -6.62 -12.24 -8.40
CA PRO A 101 -7.55 -12.96 -7.53
C PRO A 101 -7.76 -12.31 -6.17
N ILE A 102 -6.71 -11.69 -5.63
CA ILE A 102 -6.77 -10.95 -4.35
C ILE A 102 -7.58 -9.65 -4.51
N LEU A 103 -7.35 -8.91 -5.59
CA LEU A 103 -8.11 -7.71 -5.91
C LEU A 103 -9.60 -8.01 -6.11
N GLN A 104 -9.92 -9.10 -6.83
CA GLN A 104 -11.30 -9.54 -7.02
C GLN A 104 -11.99 -9.91 -5.70
N ARG A 105 -11.25 -10.45 -4.73
CA ARG A 105 -11.78 -10.77 -3.41
C ARG A 105 -11.98 -9.54 -2.53
N LEU A 106 -11.04 -8.60 -2.58
CA LEU A 106 -11.13 -7.34 -1.83
C LEU A 106 -12.16 -6.37 -2.40
N THR A 107 -12.54 -6.50 -3.68
CA THR A 107 -13.50 -5.64 -4.39
C THR A 107 -13.30 -4.14 -4.10
N PRO A 108 -12.10 -3.58 -4.36
CA PRO A 108 -11.82 -2.20 -4.00
C PRO A 108 -12.72 -1.23 -4.79
N CYS A 109 -13.31 -0.25 -4.11
CA CYS A 109 -14.04 0.85 -4.75
C CYS A 109 -13.12 2.02 -5.17
N LEU A 110 -11.88 2.03 -4.68
CA LEU A 110 -10.85 3.03 -5.01
C LEU A 110 -9.46 2.43 -4.82
N LEU A 111 -8.61 2.59 -5.81
CA LEU A 111 -7.18 2.34 -5.72
C LEU A 111 -6.47 3.67 -5.49
N VAL A 112 -5.73 3.78 -4.38
CA VAL A 112 -4.98 4.99 -4.03
C VAL A 112 -3.50 4.72 -4.12
N LEU A 113 -2.80 5.52 -4.92
CA LEU A 113 -1.35 5.49 -5.06
C LEU A 113 -0.75 6.75 -4.44
N ILE A 114 -0.02 6.57 -3.34
CA ILE A 114 0.74 7.65 -2.71
C ILE A 114 2.11 7.74 -3.37
N GLU A 115 2.45 8.93 -3.83
CA GLU A 115 3.74 9.26 -4.43
C GLU A 115 4.39 10.44 -3.75
N ALA A 116 5.69 10.60 -3.95
CA ALA A 116 6.44 11.79 -3.59
C ALA A 116 7.56 12.01 -4.60
N GLU A 117 8.21 13.17 -4.55
CA GLU A 117 9.37 13.47 -5.39
C GLU A 117 10.50 12.47 -5.13
N PRO A 118 11.13 11.88 -6.18
CA PRO A 118 12.19 10.88 -6.01
C PRO A 118 13.32 11.31 -5.07
N SER A 119 13.74 12.56 -5.14
CA SER A 119 14.77 13.13 -4.25
C SER A 119 14.35 13.13 -2.78
N GLN A 120 13.08 13.38 -2.48
CA GLN A 120 12.55 13.32 -1.12
C GLN A 120 12.43 11.89 -0.62
N ILE A 121 12.03 10.96 -1.48
CA ILE A 121 12.01 9.53 -1.15
C ILE A 121 13.44 9.05 -0.83
N ALA A 122 14.42 9.41 -1.67
CA ALA A 122 15.83 9.13 -1.42
C ALA A 122 16.28 9.70 -0.08
N GLY A 123 15.98 10.97 0.21
CA GLY A 123 16.29 11.59 1.49
C GLY A 123 15.70 10.88 2.70
N ARG A 124 14.43 10.43 2.60
CA ARG A 124 13.75 9.68 3.68
C ARG A 124 14.30 8.25 3.88
N ARG A 125 14.95 7.68 2.86
CA ARG A 125 15.55 6.32 2.92
C ARG A 125 17.02 6.35 3.36
N ARG A 126 17.65 7.54 3.50
CA ARG A 126 19.09 7.65 3.73
C ARG A 126 19.55 7.20 5.12
N GLY A 127 20.68 6.38 5.08
CA GLY A 127 21.83 6.51 5.93
C GLY A 127 23.00 6.99 5.04
N ASP A 128 24.14 7.41 5.60
CA ASP A 128 25.31 8.01 4.93
C ASP A 128 25.70 7.31 3.61
N ALA A 129 25.65 8.01 2.46
CA ALA A 129 25.96 7.42 1.16
C ALA A 129 26.59 8.40 0.15
N ASP A 130 27.57 7.90 -0.59
CA ASP A 130 28.36 8.50 -1.65
C ASP A 130 27.53 8.91 -2.89
N ARG A 131 27.97 9.96 -3.64
CA ARG A 131 27.28 10.60 -4.77
C ARG A 131 26.90 9.63 -5.92
N LYS A 132 27.75 8.66 -6.25
CA LYS A 132 27.43 7.64 -7.28
C LYS A 132 26.32 6.70 -6.85
N ARG A 133 26.22 6.40 -5.54
CA ARG A 133 25.09 5.67 -4.97
C ARG A 133 23.79 6.49 -5.03
N GLU A 134 23.89 7.81 -4.96
CA GLU A 134 22.73 8.70 -4.99
C GLU A 134 22.01 8.65 -6.34
N GLU A 135 22.74 8.72 -7.46
CA GLU A 135 22.16 8.61 -8.82
C GLU A 135 21.51 7.24 -9.03
N ALA A 136 22.18 6.16 -8.67
CA ALA A 136 21.64 4.81 -8.76
C ALA A 136 20.38 4.61 -7.89
N VAL A 137 20.34 5.24 -6.72
CA VAL A 137 19.15 5.23 -5.84
C VAL A 137 17.99 6.01 -6.46
N LEU A 138 18.23 7.15 -7.08
CA LEU A 138 17.20 7.95 -7.74
C LEU A 138 16.59 7.21 -8.94
N GLU A 139 17.41 6.58 -9.78
CA GLU A 139 16.93 5.78 -10.91
C GLU A 139 16.11 4.56 -10.44
N ALA A 140 16.56 3.88 -9.39
CA ALA A 140 15.80 2.77 -8.80
C ALA A 140 14.44 3.24 -8.24
N ILE A 141 14.38 4.43 -7.64
CA ILE A 141 13.13 5.01 -7.13
C ILE A 141 12.19 5.38 -8.29
N LYS A 142 12.70 6.00 -9.35
CA LYS A 142 11.90 6.32 -10.55
C LYS A 142 11.30 5.05 -11.16
N PHE A 143 12.12 4.02 -11.33
CA PHE A 143 11.66 2.70 -11.80
C PHE A 143 10.56 2.12 -10.90
N ASP A 144 10.72 2.16 -9.57
CA ASP A 144 9.72 1.70 -8.62
C ASP A 144 8.39 2.47 -8.73
N LEU A 145 8.46 3.79 -8.95
CA LEU A 145 7.27 4.64 -9.16
C LEU A 145 6.56 4.28 -10.48
N GLU A 146 7.30 4.10 -11.56
CA GLU A 146 6.75 3.69 -12.87
C GLU A 146 6.07 2.33 -12.77
N TRP A 147 6.70 1.35 -12.15
CA TRP A 147 6.10 0.04 -11.88
C TRP A 147 4.82 0.15 -11.05
N SER A 148 4.82 1.00 -10.01
CA SER A 148 3.63 1.23 -9.19
C SER A 148 2.47 1.80 -10.02
N ARG A 149 2.74 2.76 -10.89
CA ARG A 149 1.73 3.36 -11.77
C ARG A 149 1.18 2.34 -12.77
N ALA A 150 2.08 1.60 -13.45
CA ALA A 150 1.69 0.58 -14.42
C ALA A 150 0.85 -0.52 -13.76
N THR A 151 1.25 -0.99 -12.58
CA THR A 151 0.52 -2.02 -11.84
C THR A 151 -0.83 -1.47 -11.33
N ALA A 152 -0.89 -0.23 -10.85
CA ALA A 152 -2.15 0.39 -10.44
C ALA A 152 -3.13 0.54 -11.62
N ALA A 153 -2.63 0.93 -12.80
CA ALA A 153 -3.44 1.03 -14.03
C ALA A 153 -3.98 -0.37 -14.46
N ALA A 154 -3.13 -1.39 -14.45
CA ALA A 154 -3.56 -2.76 -14.73
C ALA A 154 -4.60 -3.26 -13.72
N SER A 155 -4.42 -2.95 -12.44
CA SER A 155 -5.36 -3.28 -11.37
C SER A 155 -6.71 -2.58 -11.56
N ALA A 156 -6.71 -1.32 -12.00
CA ALA A 156 -7.93 -0.57 -12.32
C ALA A 156 -8.72 -1.23 -13.46
N VAL A 157 -8.03 -1.63 -14.53
CA VAL A 157 -8.65 -2.34 -15.66
C VAL A 157 -9.26 -3.67 -15.21
N GLY A 158 -8.56 -4.41 -14.34
CA GLY A 158 -9.01 -5.71 -13.84
C GLY A 158 -10.14 -5.66 -12.82
N THR A 159 -10.35 -4.52 -12.14
CA THR A 159 -11.35 -4.37 -11.07
C THR A 159 -12.47 -3.39 -11.40
N GLY A 160 -12.28 -2.50 -12.37
CA GLY A 160 -13.17 -1.37 -12.62
C GLY A 160 -13.05 -0.23 -11.59
N ALA A 161 -12.20 -0.38 -10.57
CA ALA A 161 -11.98 0.66 -9.56
C ALA A 161 -11.13 1.82 -10.13
N PRO A 162 -11.52 3.09 -9.90
CA PRO A 162 -10.69 4.21 -10.31
C PRO A 162 -9.36 4.24 -9.55
N VAL A 163 -8.31 4.77 -10.17
CA VAL A 163 -7.02 5.07 -9.51
C VAL A 163 -6.95 6.54 -9.16
N LYS A 164 -6.65 6.85 -7.92
CA LYS A 164 -6.32 8.20 -7.47
C LYS A 164 -4.85 8.25 -7.06
N VAL A 165 -4.08 9.08 -7.74
CA VAL A 165 -2.70 9.38 -7.36
C VAL A 165 -2.72 10.60 -6.45
N ILE A 166 -2.08 10.49 -5.28
CA ILE A 166 -1.97 11.57 -4.29
C ILE A 166 -0.49 11.83 -4.02
N ARG A 167 -0.09 13.09 -4.16
CA ARG A 167 1.27 13.55 -3.84
C ARG A 167 1.41 13.78 -2.35
N ASN A 168 2.51 13.26 -1.76
CA ASN A 168 2.89 13.47 -0.37
C ASN A 168 4.33 13.97 -0.28
N ASP A 169 4.54 15.16 -0.77
CA ASP A 169 5.83 15.83 -0.70
C ASP A 169 6.11 16.36 0.73
N ALA A 170 7.30 16.93 0.96
CA ALA A 170 7.67 17.41 2.29
C ALA A 170 6.70 18.48 2.80
N GLY A 171 6.14 18.26 3.99
CA GLY A 171 5.20 19.19 4.61
C GLY A 171 3.75 19.08 4.12
N THR A 172 3.44 18.22 3.13
CA THR A 172 2.08 18.14 2.55
C THR A 172 1.26 16.96 3.04
N GLN A 173 1.69 16.24 4.09
CA GLN A 173 1.00 15.05 4.59
C GLN A 173 -0.46 15.29 5.00
N LYS A 174 -0.76 16.45 5.60
CA LYS A 174 -2.13 16.84 5.97
C LYS A 174 -2.99 17.07 4.73
N GLN A 175 -2.44 17.75 3.73
CA GLN A 175 -3.13 18.00 2.46
C GLN A 175 -3.41 16.69 1.73
N ALA A 176 -2.43 15.78 1.67
CA ALA A 176 -2.59 14.45 1.08
C ALA A 176 -3.68 13.64 1.79
N ALA A 177 -3.74 13.69 3.12
CA ALA A 177 -4.78 13.04 3.91
C ALA A 177 -6.17 13.67 3.67
N GLN A 178 -6.26 15.00 3.59
CA GLN A 178 -7.51 15.70 3.27
C GLN A 178 -8.02 15.32 1.88
N GLU A 179 -7.14 15.27 0.89
CA GLU A 179 -7.48 14.87 -0.48
C GLU A 179 -8.01 13.43 -0.52
N LEU A 180 -7.38 12.52 0.23
CA LEU A 180 -7.82 11.14 0.36
C LEU A 180 -9.18 11.07 1.06
N PHE A 181 -9.36 11.77 2.16
CA PHE A 181 -10.60 11.81 2.92
C PHE A 181 -11.77 12.33 2.08
N GLN A 182 -11.56 13.40 1.32
CA GLN A 182 -12.57 13.92 0.39
C GLN A 182 -12.94 12.91 -0.71
N ALA A 183 -11.96 12.17 -1.24
CA ALA A 183 -12.23 11.12 -2.23
C ALA A 183 -13.07 9.98 -1.63
N ILE A 184 -12.75 9.56 -0.41
CA ILE A 184 -13.52 8.55 0.33
C ILE A 184 -14.96 9.03 0.54
N ARG A 185 -15.15 10.25 1.04
CA ARG A 185 -16.49 10.81 1.28
C ARG A 185 -17.35 10.88 0.02
N LYS A 186 -16.76 11.26 -1.11
CA LYS A 186 -17.47 11.29 -2.40
C LYS A 186 -17.96 9.91 -2.87
N LEU A 187 -17.22 8.87 -2.53
CA LEU A 187 -17.56 7.49 -2.93
C LEU A 187 -18.54 6.82 -1.98
N THR A 188 -18.51 7.17 -0.71
CA THR A 188 -19.30 6.50 0.35
C THR A 188 -20.54 7.29 0.76
N GLY A 189 -20.63 8.57 0.37
CA GLY A 189 -21.69 9.47 0.83
C GLY A 189 -21.57 9.86 2.31
N ALA A 190 -20.42 9.57 2.95
CA ALA A 190 -20.19 9.80 4.37
C ALA A 190 -19.76 11.26 4.69
#